data_14b5d8255cbe0b41ab4365779e4f8a90
#
_entry.id   14b5d8255cbe0b41ab4365779e4f8a90
#
_cell.length_a   1.000
_cell.length_b   1.000
_cell.length_c   1.000
_cell.angle_alpha   90.00
_cell.angle_beta   90.00
_cell.angle_gamma   90.00
#
_symmetry.space_group_name_H-M   'P 1'
#
loop_
_entity.id
_entity.type
_entity.pdbx_description
1 polymer ?
#
loop_
_entity_poly.entity_id
_entity_poly.type
_entity_poly.pdbx_seq_one_letter_code
_entity_poly.pdbx_strand_id
1 'polypeptide(L)'
;MPETSSLLPYTDTKPVGAADFYAAVNATFRFILHEQGLEGLRRYWLDLGRKYFAPVTRRWSEGGLQAVAEHWRAFFAAEPGAEVEVTHGAEEVVLEVRTCPAIAYLRAHGREIVPCFCQHCHFVSAAMGEGAGVEVRVQGGNGSCTQRFALAGHFVQPQQMEDIATAT
;
A
#
# COMPACT_ATOMS: atom_id res chain seq x y z
N MET A 1 -29.24 -19.61 11.51
CA MET A 1 -27.90 -20.10 11.14
C MET A 1 -27.02 -18.88 10.94
N PRO A 2 -26.02 -18.62 11.79
CA PRO A 2 -25.10 -17.55 11.52
C PRO A 2 -24.22 -17.94 10.33
N GLU A 3 -24.22 -17.12 9.28
CA GLU A 3 -23.25 -17.24 8.20
C GLU A 3 -21.84 -17.08 8.78
N THR A 4 -21.10 -18.18 8.82
CA THR A 4 -19.66 -18.13 9.02
C THR A 4 -19.05 -17.45 7.79
N SER A 5 -18.85 -16.15 7.87
CA SER A 5 -17.98 -15.44 6.96
C SER A 5 -16.62 -16.13 7.00
N SER A 6 -16.35 -16.97 6.00
CA SER A 6 -15.03 -17.53 5.80
C SER A 6 -14.14 -16.39 5.28
N LEU A 7 -13.56 -15.64 6.20
CA LEU A 7 -12.43 -14.78 5.90
C LEU A 7 -11.35 -15.70 5.32
N LEU A 8 -11.06 -15.50 4.03
CA LEU A 8 -9.90 -16.15 3.42
C LEU A 8 -8.69 -15.83 4.31
N PRO A 9 -8.01 -16.84 4.87
CA PRO A 9 -6.88 -16.58 5.72
C PRO A 9 -5.76 -15.98 4.87
N TYR A 10 -5.59 -14.65 4.96
CA TYR A 10 -4.40 -14.02 4.44
C TYR A 10 -3.25 -14.34 5.41
N THR A 11 -2.48 -15.32 5.07
CA THR A 11 -1.19 -15.59 5.69
C THR A 11 -0.11 -15.20 4.70
N ASP A 12 0.64 -14.17 5.03
CA ASP A 12 1.79 -13.73 4.24
C ASP A 12 2.96 -14.71 4.48
N THR A 13 2.84 -15.88 3.86
CA THR A 13 3.79 -16.99 4.03
C THR A 13 4.65 -17.22 2.78
N LYS A 14 4.55 -16.31 1.80
CA LYS A 14 5.40 -16.42 0.61
C LYS A 14 6.85 -16.12 0.98
N PRO A 15 7.78 -17.03 0.71
CA PRO A 15 9.20 -16.73 0.87
C PRO A 15 9.70 -15.69 -0.15
N VAL A 16 9.03 -15.59 -1.31
CA VAL A 16 9.33 -14.63 -2.38
C VAL A 16 8.04 -14.26 -3.09
N GLY A 17 7.81 -12.99 -3.36
CA GLY A 17 6.68 -12.49 -4.15
C GLY A 17 6.80 -12.86 -5.63
N ALA A 18 5.65 -12.94 -6.33
CA ALA A 18 5.60 -13.14 -7.78
C ALA A 18 5.57 -11.78 -8.47
N ALA A 19 6.71 -11.34 -9.02
CA ALA A 19 6.84 -9.99 -9.59
C ALA A 19 5.91 -9.72 -10.77
N ASP A 20 5.51 -10.73 -11.54
CA ASP A 20 4.55 -10.63 -12.64
C ASP A 20 3.13 -10.21 -12.18
N PHE A 21 2.83 -10.37 -10.89
CA PHE A 21 1.59 -9.87 -10.28
C PHE A 21 1.41 -8.35 -10.47
N TYR A 22 2.48 -7.58 -10.53
CA TYR A 22 2.41 -6.14 -10.79
C TYR A 22 1.81 -5.79 -12.15
N ALA A 23 2.00 -6.64 -13.17
CA ALA A 23 1.34 -6.47 -14.46
C ALA A 23 -0.18 -6.63 -14.34
N ALA A 24 -0.63 -7.64 -13.58
CA ALA A 24 -2.06 -7.86 -13.33
C ALA A 24 -2.69 -6.71 -12.52
N VAL A 25 -1.99 -6.22 -11.50
CA VAL A 25 -2.43 -5.06 -10.69
C VAL A 25 -2.58 -3.82 -11.57
N ASN A 26 -1.57 -3.50 -12.39
CA ASN A 26 -1.62 -2.35 -13.28
C ASN A 26 -2.75 -2.47 -14.34
N ALA A 27 -2.96 -3.65 -14.90
CA ALA A 27 -4.06 -3.92 -15.83
C ALA A 27 -5.44 -3.75 -15.16
N THR A 28 -5.59 -4.22 -13.92
CA THR A 28 -6.81 -4.04 -13.13
C THR A 28 -7.10 -2.56 -12.87
N PHE A 29 -6.08 -1.78 -12.46
CA PHE A 29 -6.24 -0.34 -12.25
C PHE A 29 -6.63 0.39 -13.53
N ARG A 30 -6.01 0.04 -14.67
CA ARG A 30 -6.36 0.61 -15.97
C ARG A 30 -7.81 0.31 -16.35
N PHE A 31 -8.25 -0.93 -16.17
CA PHE A 31 -9.63 -1.34 -16.45
C PHE A 31 -10.62 -0.52 -15.60
N ILE A 32 -10.41 -0.45 -14.27
CA ILE A 32 -11.33 0.27 -13.39
C ILE A 32 -11.30 1.77 -13.69
N LEU A 33 -10.13 2.35 -13.97
CA LEU A 33 -10.00 3.76 -14.34
C LEU A 33 -10.79 4.07 -15.63
N HIS A 34 -10.72 3.17 -16.62
CA HIS A 34 -11.46 3.31 -17.88
C HIS A 34 -12.96 3.22 -17.67
N GLU A 35 -13.43 2.21 -16.92
CA GLU A 35 -14.87 1.92 -16.76
C GLU A 35 -15.57 2.84 -15.74
N GLN A 36 -14.87 3.28 -14.70
CA GLN A 36 -15.47 3.95 -13.54
C GLN A 36 -14.80 5.30 -13.18
N GLY A 37 -13.78 5.70 -13.93
CA GLY A 37 -13.01 6.91 -13.67
C GLY A 37 -12.16 6.83 -12.39
N LEU A 38 -11.49 7.94 -12.08
CA LEU A 38 -10.57 8.01 -10.94
C LEU A 38 -11.27 7.78 -9.59
N GLU A 39 -12.48 8.29 -9.42
CA GLU A 39 -13.25 8.08 -8.19
C GLU A 39 -13.66 6.62 -7.98
N GLY A 40 -13.97 5.90 -9.06
CA GLY A 40 -14.22 4.46 -9.02
C GLY A 40 -12.97 3.69 -8.61
N LEU A 41 -11.82 4.07 -9.14
CA LEU A 41 -10.54 3.45 -8.79
C LEU A 41 -10.14 3.74 -7.33
N ARG A 42 -10.34 4.95 -6.85
CA ARG A 42 -10.12 5.30 -5.44
C ARG A 42 -11.01 4.50 -4.49
N ARG A 43 -12.29 4.35 -4.81
CA ARG A 43 -13.20 3.48 -4.04
C ARG A 43 -12.71 2.03 -4.01
N TYR A 44 -12.25 1.50 -5.13
CA TYR A 44 -11.68 0.16 -5.19
C TYR A 44 -10.48 0.01 -4.25
N TRP A 45 -9.55 0.97 -4.23
CA TRP A 45 -8.40 0.93 -3.33
C TRP A 45 -8.78 1.03 -1.85
N LEU A 46 -9.76 1.87 -1.50
CA LEU A 46 -10.29 1.96 -0.13
C LEU A 46 -10.94 0.64 0.29
N ASP A 47 -11.74 0.03 -0.59
CA ASP A 47 -12.37 -1.27 -0.33
C ASP A 47 -11.34 -2.39 -0.19
N LEU A 48 -10.29 -2.36 -0.99
CA LEU A 48 -9.17 -3.30 -0.88
C LEU A 48 -8.52 -3.20 0.52
N GLY A 49 -8.21 -1.98 0.98
CA GLY A 49 -7.66 -1.75 2.31
C GLY A 49 -8.59 -2.22 3.43
N ARG A 50 -9.88 -1.88 3.36
CA ARG A 50 -10.85 -2.20 4.41
C ARG A 50 -11.23 -3.68 4.47
N LYS A 51 -11.35 -4.35 3.32
CA LYS A 51 -11.91 -5.70 3.22
C LYS A 51 -10.81 -6.75 3.11
N TYR A 52 -9.97 -6.65 2.07
CA TYR A 52 -8.93 -7.65 1.82
C TYR A 52 -7.84 -7.62 2.89
N PHE A 53 -7.41 -6.43 3.30
CA PHE A 53 -6.37 -6.26 4.32
C PHE A 53 -6.89 -6.20 5.76
N ALA A 54 -8.17 -6.51 6.02
CA ALA A 54 -8.74 -6.54 7.37
C ALA A 54 -7.91 -7.33 8.41
N PRO A 55 -7.30 -8.49 8.09
CA PRO A 55 -6.41 -9.18 9.03
C PRO A 55 -5.15 -8.38 9.40
N VAL A 56 -4.61 -7.60 8.46
CA VAL A 56 -3.47 -6.71 8.72
C VAL A 56 -3.89 -5.55 9.61
N THR A 57 -5.02 -4.91 9.30
CA THR A 57 -5.62 -3.86 10.13
C THR A 57 -5.78 -4.30 11.59
N ARG A 58 -6.27 -5.53 11.81
CA ARG A 58 -6.39 -6.09 13.17
C ARG A 58 -5.05 -6.19 13.87
N ARG A 59 -4.01 -6.73 13.20
CA ARG A 59 -2.66 -6.80 13.77
C ARG A 59 -2.10 -5.42 14.11
N TRP A 60 -2.35 -4.41 13.26
CA TRP A 60 -1.94 -3.03 13.53
C TRP A 60 -2.68 -2.43 14.73
N SER A 61 -3.99 -2.69 14.85
CA SER A 61 -4.80 -2.26 15.98
C SER A 61 -4.32 -2.85 17.32
N GLU A 62 -3.86 -4.10 17.31
CA GLU A 62 -3.39 -4.80 18.50
C GLU A 62 -1.94 -4.45 18.87
N GLY A 63 -1.07 -4.30 17.88
CA GLY A 63 0.38 -4.12 18.07
C GLY A 63 0.91 -2.71 17.78
N GLY A 64 0.06 -1.77 17.37
CA GLY A 64 0.43 -0.37 17.10
C GLY A 64 1.53 -0.23 16.03
N LEU A 65 2.35 0.80 16.18
CA LEU A 65 3.42 1.11 15.22
C LEU A 65 4.48 0.00 15.11
N GLN A 66 4.69 -0.78 16.14
CA GLN A 66 5.57 -1.95 16.07
C GLN A 66 5.05 -2.95 15.03
N ALA A 67 3.76 -3.28 15.07
CA ALA A 67 3.15 -4.20 14.11
C ALA A 67 3.14 -3.63 12.68
N VAL A 68 3.00 -2.32 12.52
CA VAL A 68 3.15 -1.63 11.22
C VAL A 68 4.55 -1.85 10.67
N ALA A 69 5.59 -1.61 11.47
CA ALA A 69 6.98 -1.77 11.05
C ALA A 69 7.30 -3.23 10.68
N GLU A 70 6.87 -4.18 11.49
CA GLU A 70 7.06 -5.61 11.25
C GLU A 70 6.38 -6.07 9.95
N HIS A 71 5.14 -5.61 9.72
CA HIS A 71 4.40 -5.90 8.50
C HIS A 71 5.17 -5.45 7.25
N TRP A 72 5.59 -4.19 7.21
CA TRP A 72 6.26 -3.65 6.03
C TRP A 72 7.66 -4.24 5.81
N ARG A 73 8.40 -4.54 6.89
CA ARG A 73 9.68 -5.27 6.76
C ARG A 73 9.48 -6.63 6.13
N ALA A 74 8.50 -7.41 6.62
CA ALA A 74 8.20 -8.72 6.10
C ALA A 74 7.71 -8.65 4.63
N PHE A 75 6.82 -7.70 4.33
CA PHE A 75 6.29 -7.50 2.98
C PHE A 75 7.42 -7.24 1.98
N PHE A 76 8.23 -6.21 2.21
CA PHE A 76 9.28 -5.83 1.26
C PHE A 76 10.45 -6.81 1.22
N ALA A 77 10.72 -7.54 2.28
CA ALA A 77 11.69 -8.63 2.26
C ALA A 77 11.29 -9.77 1.31
N ALA A 78 9.99 -9.96 1.08
CA ALA A 78 9.45 -10.96 0.16
C ALA A 78 9.32 -10.46 -1.29
N GLU A 79 9.45 -9.14 -1.55
CA GLU A 79 9.23 -8.56 -2.87
C GLU A 79 10.54 -8.49 -3.69
N PRO A 80 10.63 -9.20 -4.83
CA PRO A 80 11.81 -9.18 -5.67
C PRO A 80 12.12 -7.77 -6.20
N GLY A 81 13.37 -7.33 -6.05
CA GLY A 81 13.84 -6.03 -6.56
C GLY A 81 13.44 -4.84 -5.71
N ALA A 82 12.82 -5.05 -4.54
CA ALA A 82 12.55 -3.98 -3.60
C ALA A 82 13.84 -3.51 -2.90
N GLU A 83 14.06 -2.19 -2.86
CA GLU A 83 15.06 -1.55 -2.01
C GLU A 83 14.33 -0.61 -1.07
N VAL A 84 13.97 -1.11 0.10
CA VAL A 84 13.15 -0.39 1.09
C VAL A 84 13.78 -0.50 2.47
N GLU A 85 13.98 0.65 3.09
CA GLU A 85 14.38 0.74 4.48
C GLU A 85 13.16 1.08 5.34
N VAL A 86 12.96 0.33 6.44
CA VAL A 86 11.85 0.55 7.37
C VAL A 86 12.42 0.93 8.73
N THR A 87 12.26 2.19 9.09
CA THR A 87 12.65 2.74 10.39
C THR A 87 11.45 2.85 11.31
N HIS A 88 11.56 2.38 12.54
CA HIS A 88 10.57 2.56 13.59
C HIS A 88 11.11 3.54 14.64
N GLY A 89 10.60 4.76 14.61
CA GLY A 89 10.86 5.81 15.59
C GLY A 89 9.87 5.79 16.76
N ALA A 90 10.00 6.75 17.67
CA ALA A 90 9.12 6.87 18.83
C ALA A 90 7.65 7.17 18.45
N GLU A 91 7.43 7.98 17.41
CA GLU A 91 6.10 8.50 17.04
C GLU A 91 5.62 8.03 15.67
N GLU A 92 6.52 7.47 14.85
CA GLU A 92 6.19 7.06 13.50
C GLU A 92 7.04 5.88 13.00
N VAL A 93 6.52 5.22 11.97
CA VAL A 93 7.25 4.28 11.11
C VAL A 93 7.45 4.95 9.76
N VAL A 94 8.69 4.95 9.27
CA VAL A 94 9.06 5.53 7.99
C VAL A 94 9.57 4.45 7.05
N LEU A 95 8.98 4.39 5.86
CA LEU A 95 9.45 3.57 4.75
C LEU A 95 10.15 4.47 3.74
N GLU A 96 11.44 4.29 3.59
CA GLU A 96 12.23 4.91 2.51
C GLU A 96 12.31 3.92 1.35
N VAL A 97 11.44 4.10 0.36
CA VAL A 97 11.40 3.29 -0.85
C VAL A 97 12.38 3.88 -1.87
N ARG A 98 13.55 3.31 -1.99
CA ARG A 98 14.57 3.73 -2.97
C ARG A 98 14.29 3.14 -4.35
N THR A 99 13.87 1.87 -4.38
CA THR A 99 13.43 1.17 -5.59
C THR A 99 12.08 0.51 -5.33
N CYS A 100 11.03 1.04 -5.94
CA CYS A 100 9.70 0.44 -5.92
C CYS A 100 9.68 -0.79 -6.83
N PRO A 101 9.45 -2.00 -6.31
CA PRO A 101 9.48 -3.22 -7.10
C PRO A 101 8.43 -3.25 -8.21
N ALA A 102 7.26 -2.65 -7.97
CA ALA A 102 6.18 -2.58 -8.96
C ALA A 102 6.57 -1.71 -10.17
N ILE A 103 7.02 -0.49 -9.93
CA ILE A 103 7.41 0.45 -11.00
C ILE A 103 8.63 -0.08 -11.75
N ALA A 104 9.62 -0.62 -11.03
CA ALA A 104 10.80 -1.23 -11.65
C ALA A 104 10.43 -2.39 -12.58
N TYR A 105 9.56 -3.29 -12.11
CA TYR A 105 9.09 -4.42 -12.90
C TYR A 105 8.32 -3.96 -14.15
N LEU A 106 7.37 -3.04 -14.00
CA LEU A 106 6.55 -2.56 -15.11
C LEU A 106 7.40 -1.89 -16.20
N ARG A 107 8.38 -1.08 -15.81
CA ARG A 107 9.34 -0.46 -16.73
C ARG A 107 10.23 -1.48 -17.43
N ALA A 108 10.80 -2.43 -16.69
CA ALA A 108 11.66 -3.46 -17.24
C ALA A 108 10.94 -4.33 -18.30
N HIS A 109 9.61 -4.45 -18.21
CA HIS A 109 8.79 -5.21 -19.14
C HIS A 109 8.04 -4.33 -20.16
N GLY A 110 8.41 -3.06 -20.30
CA GLY A 110 7.82 -2.14 -21.27
C GLY A 110 6.31 -1.94 -21.08
N ARG A 111 5.80 -2.05 -19.85
CA ARG A 111 4.38 -1.87 -19.55
C ARG A 111 4.06 -0.40 -19.39
N GLU A 112 3.04 0.07 -20.10
CA GLU A 112 2.48 1.39 -19.86
C GLU A 112 1.86 1.44 -18.45
N ILE A 113 2.33 2.36 -17.62
CA ILE A 113 1.92 2.46 -16.21
C ILE A 113 0.73 3.42 -16.10
N VAL A 114 -0.27 3.04 -15.31
CA VAL A 114 -1.39 3.94 -15.00
C VAL A 114 -0.86 5.18 -14.28
N PRO A 115 -1.13 6.41 -14.77
CA PRO A 115 -0.54 7.63 -14.21
C PRO A 115 -0.75 7.82 -12.71
N CYS A 116 -1.92 7.42 -12.19
CA CYS A 116 -2.23 7.49 -10.76
C CYS A 116 -1.80 6.25 -9.96
N PHE A 117 -0.98 5.36 -10.54
CA PHE A 117 -0.57 4.08 -9.92
C PHE A 117 -0.08 4.27 -8.48
N CYS A 118 0.76 5.28 -8.22
CA CYS A 118 1.36 5.48 -6.90
C CYS A 118 0.36 5.95 -5.82
N GLN A 119 -0.82 6.46 -6.22
CA GLN A 119 -1.87 6.85 -5.27
C GLN A 119 -2.44 5.64 -4.52
N HIS A 120 -2.36 4.41 -5.09
CA HIS A 120 -2.88 3.23 -4.42
C HIS A 120 -2.19 2.97 -3.06
N CYS A 121 -0.89 3.25 -2.95
CA CYS A 121 -0.17 3.08 -1.68
C CYS A 121 -0.81 3.93 -0.57
N HIS A 122 -1.19 5.17 -0.89
CA HIS A 122 -1.88 6.02 0.08
C HIS A 122 -3.28 5.49 0.41
N PHE A 123 -4.13 5.28 -0.60
CA PHE A 123 -5.55 4.92 -0.36
C PHE A 123 -5.70 3.56 0.33
N VAL A 124 -4.94 2.56 -0.09
CA VAL A 124 -4.97 1.23 0.54
C VAL A 124 -4.47 1.30 1.99
N SER A 125 -3.31 1.93 2.20
CA SER A 125 -2.71 2.02 3.54
C SER A 125 -3.52 2.91 4.48
N ALA A 126 -4.11 4.00 3.99
CA ALA A 126 -5.00 4.85 4.77
C ALA A 126 -6.25 4.09 5.23
N ALA A 127 -6.85 3.30 4.33
CA ALA A 127 -8.01 2.46 4.67
C ALA A 127 -7.68 1.36 5.69
N MET A 128 -6.48 0.75 5.58
CA MET A 128 -5.97 -0.17 6.62
C MET A 128 -5.77 0.54 7.95
N GLY A 129 -5.16 1.74 7.91
CA GLY A 129 -4.85 2.53 9.10
C GLY A 129 -6.09 3.06 9.81
N GLU A 130 -7.14 3.44 9.06
CA GLU A 130 -8.41 3.95 9.61
C GLU A 130 -8.99 3.01 10.68
N GLY A 131 -9.00 1.70 10.41
CA GLY A 131 -9.46 0.69 11.38
C GLY A 131 -8.48 0.39 12.51
N ALA A 132 -7.25 0.88 12.44
CA ALA A 132 -6.18 0.63 13.42
C ALA A 132 -5.77 1.88 14.21
N GLY A 133 -6.39 3.04 13.95
CA GLY A 133 -5.98 4.30 14.56
C GLY A 133 -4.62 4.80 14.07
N VAL A 134 -4.26 4.49 12.82
CA VAL A 134 -2.99 4.86 12.18
C VAL A 134 -3.26 5.76 10.97
N GLU A 135 -2.57 6.87 10.89
CA GLU A 135 -2.58 7.77 9.73
C GLU A 135 -1.38 7.51 8.82
N VAL A 136 -1.56 7.81 7.54
CA VAL A 136 -0.55 7.55 6.51
C VAL A 136 -0.30 8.81 5.68
N ARG A 137 0.97 9.08 5.38
CA ARG A 137 1.41 10.09 4.42
C ARG A 137 2.35 9.46 3.40
N VAL A 138 2.16 9.82 2.15
CA VAL A 138 3.01 9.38 1.04
C VAL A 138 3.55 10.61 0.32
N GLN A 139 4.85 10.64 0.11
CA GLN A 139 5.53 11.69 -0.65
C GLN A 139 6.46 11.07 -1.70
N GLY A 140 6.44 11.59 -2.91
CA GLY A 140 7.17 11.03 -4.04
C GLY A 140 6.35 9.98 -4.78
N GLY A 141 7.00 9.06 -5.47
CA GLY A 141 6.38 8.07 -6.34
C GLY A 141 7.22 7.83 -7.58
N ASN A 142 6.63 7.22 -8.61
CA ASN A 142 7.31 7.00 -9.88
C ASN A 142 8.64 6.21 -9.77
N GLY A 143 8.72 5.32 -8.77
CA GLY A 143 9.88 4.45 -8.53
C GLY A 143 10.57 4.65 -7.19
N SER A 144 10.40 5.82 -6.54
CA SER A 144 10.92 6.07 -5.20
C SER A 144 9.98 6.99 -4.41
N CYS A 145 9.77 6.70 -3.14
CA CYS A 145 8.90 7.51 -2.28
C CYS A 145 9.25 7.32 -0.80
N THR A 146 8.74 8.23 0.02
CA THR A 146 8.71 8.08 1.47
C THR A 146 7.26 7.86 1.91
N GLN A 147 7.03 6.84 2.74
CA GLN A 147 5.73 6.60 3.36
C GLN A 147 5.89 6.68 4.87
N ARG A 148 5.03 7.46 5.52
CA ARG A 148 5.08 7.68 6.96
C ARG A 148 3.77 7.21 7.58
N PHE A 149 3.88 6.43 8.64
CA PHE A 149 2.76 5.87 9.41
C PHE A 149 2.89 6.35 10.85
N ALA A 150 1.86 6.99 11.37
CA ALA A 150 1.83 7.51 12.74
C ALA A 150 0.46 7.26 13.38
N LEU A 151 0.37 7.41 14.68
CA LEU A 151 -0.92 7.34 15.37
C LEU A 151 -1.83 8.50 14.91
N ALA A 152 -3.14 8.26 14.89
CA ALA A 152 -4.13 9.25 14.47
C ALA A 152 -4.00 10.56 15.26
N GLY A 153 -4.03 11.68 14.54
CA GLY A 153 -3.84 13.03 15.09
C GLY A 153 -2.38 13.53 15.09
N HIS A 154 -1.44 12.72 14.61
CA HIS A 154 -0.04 13.14 14.51
C HIS A 154 0.20 14.14 13.37
N PHE A 155 -0.41 13.91 12.21
CA PHE A 155 -0.25 14.80 11.06
C PHE A 155 -1.25 15.96 11.09
N VAL A 156 -0.73 17.19 11.12
CA VAL A 156 -1.56 18.41 11.18
C VAL A 156 -2.33 18.65 9.88
N GLN A 157 -1.73 18.34 8.74
CA GLN A 157 -2.33 18.52 7.41
C GLN A 157 -2.80 17.20 6.82
N PRO A 158 -3.93 17.18 6.08
CA PRO A 158 -4.33 16.00 5.32
C PRO A 158 -3.34 15.72 4.18
N GLN A 159 -3.35 14.48 3.66
CA GLN A 159 -2.59 14.14 2.46
C GLN A 159 -3.00 15.03 1.28
N GLN A 160 -2.03 15.67 0.65
CA GLN A 160 -2.23 16.32 -0.64
C GLN A 160 -1.89 15.33 -1.75
N MET A 161 -2.76 15.24 -2.77
CA MET A 161 -2.53 14.28 -3.87
C MET A 161 -1.35 14.72 -4.76
N GLU A 162 -1.04 15.99 -4.77
CA GLU A 162 0.10 16.59 -5.47
C GLU A 162 1.46 16.14 -4.89
N ASP A 163 1.50 15.69 -3.64
CA ASP A 163 2.68 15.12 -3.00
C ASP A 163 3.05 13.75 -3.59
N ILE A 164 2.09 13.09 -4.27
CA ILE A 164 2.27 11.77 -4.87
C ILE A 164 2.56 11.92 -6.36
N ALA A 165 3.78 11.58 -6.75
CA ALA A 165 4.21 11.74 -8.13
C ALA A 165 3.42 10.83 -9.10
N THR A 166 3.16 11.38 -10.29
CA THR A 166 2.59 10.64 -11.41
C THR A 166 3.56 9.55 -11.87
N ALA A 167 3.07 8.34 -12.08
CA ALA A 167 3.87 7.25 -12.63
C ALA A 167 3.98 7.36 -14.16
N THR A 168 5.20 7.08 -14.68
CA THR A 168 5.50 7.09 -16.12
C THR A 168 6.38 5.90 -16.53
#